data_536874d80f18af2a8e4bb0272a0684e2
#
_entry.id   536874d80f18af2a8e4bb0272a0684e2
#
_cell.length_a   1.000
_cell.length_b   1.000
_cell.length_c   1.000
_cell.angle_alpha   90.00
_cell.angle_beta   90.00
_cell.angle_gamma   90.00
#
_symmetry.space_group_name_H-M   'P 1'
#
loop_
_entity.id
_entity.type
_entity.pdbx_description
1 polymer ?
#
loop_
_entity_poly.entity_id
_entity_poly.type
_entity_poly.pdbx_seq_one_letter_code
_entity_poly.pdbx_strand_id
1 'polypeptide(L)'
;MSKVKKNYDSDKSESEDEQQNGRVSNKGRKHDDNEGYTWEGEYQRSWDIVQEDAEGSLIGVIAGLINAGKRKRLLRDTTPLRRGIIRHMVLVLDLSSAMEERDFHHKRFELQIKYAVEFVMEYFEQNPISQLSIIGVKDGIAQRISDLHGNPQSHIQKIKSLRDCNGNFSLQNALEMARASLSHIASHGTREVLIIFGSIFSSDPGDIFRTIDALVADQIRVRIVGLAAEVAICREICDRTNSASTNAYGVVLSEQHFHELLLESTIPPATDSSKTADSSLVMMGFPSKVVEQSPSLCTCHSLPSRGGFHCPRCKAKVCTLPIECPSCKLVLILSTHLARSYHHLFPLKNWIDLPWSAKPTSSHCFACQVPFPKASEMSNQEQMASSMRFECPSCKQHFCIDCDIFAHEQLHECFGCQCSGN
;
A
#
# COMPACT_ATOMS: atom_id res chain seq x y z
N MET A 1 26.29 66.31 -14.67
CA MET A 1 25.21 67.20 -15.16
C MET A 1 23.90 66.44 -14.94
N SER A 2 23.27 66.93 -14.03
CA SER A 2 21.92 67.46 -13.65
C SER A 2 20.87 66.37 -13.53
N LYS A 3 20.49 65.97 -12.36
CA LYS A 3 19.50 66.45 -11.41
C LYS A 3 18.14 66.80 -12.06
N VAL A 4 17.06 66.13 -11.68
CA VAL A 4 15.87 66.74 -11.07
C VAL A 4 15.10 65.70 -10.26
N LYS A 5 14.96 66.00 -8.98
CA LYS A 5 13.98 65.49 -8.01
C LYS A 5 12.61 66.15 -8.24
N LYS A 6 11.51 65.54 -7.87
CA LYS A 6 10.43 66.18 -7.10
C LYS A 6 9.56 65.19 -6.37
N ASN A 7 9.50 65.40 -5.06
CA ASN A 7 8.52 64.98 -4.07
C ASN A 7 7.19 65.75 -4.27
N TYR A 8 6.12 65.20 -3.67
CA TYR A 8 5.19 65.86 -2.72
C TYR A 8 4.07 64.87 -2.44
N ASP A 9 3.89 64.37 -1.23
CA ASP A 9 3.24 64.76 0.00
C ASP A 9 1.71 64.64 -0.02
N SER A 10 1.30 63.79 0.87
CA SER A 10 0.28 63.82 1.94
C SER A 10 -0.97 64.69 1.73
N ASP A 11 -2.13 64.11 2.04
CA ASP A 11 -2.90 64.58 3.22
C ASP A 11 -4.06 63.65 3.60
N LYS A 12 -4.27 63.65 4.93
CA LYS A 12 -5.30 63.05 5.71
C LYS A 12 -6.67 63.72 5.49
N SER A 13 -7.75 63.01 5.73
CA SER A 13 -8.79 63.51 6.66
C SER A 13 -9.80 62.40 6.98
N GLU A 14 -10.04 62.30 8.27
CA GLU A 14 -11.12 61.63 8.98
C GLU A 14 -12.46 62.31 8.68
N SER A 15 -13.56 61.54 8.78
CA SER A 15 -14.77 61.97 9.55
C SER A 15 -15.78 60.85 9.64
N GLU A 16 -16.22 60.65 10.87
CA GLU A 16 -17.34 59.87 11.34
C GLU A 16 -18.67 60.49 10.84
N ASP A 17 -19.72 59.67 10.72
CA ASP A 17 -20.99 59.86 11.42
C ASP A 17 -22.06 58.79 11.01
N GLU A 18 -22.53 58.20 12.02
CA GLU A 18 -23.81 57.66 12.49
C GLU A 18 -25.09 57.64 11.61
N GLN A 19 -25.73 56.48 11.76
CA GLN A 19 -27.17 56.25 12.11
C GLN A 19 -28.24 56.04 11.05
N GLN A 20 -28.86 54.88 11.25
CA GLN A 20 -30.32 54.60 11.32
C GLN A 20 -31.02 53.82 10.20
N ASN A 21 -31.46 52.64 10.63
CA ASN A 21 -32.77 51.99 10.42
C ASN A 21 -33.32 51.73 9.00
N GLY A 22 -33.49 50.47 8.72
CA GLY A 22 -34.43 49.98 7.67
C GLY A 22 -34.55 48.46 7.63
N ARG A 23 -35.46 47.89 8.45
CA ARG A 23 -35.88 46.50 8.33
C ARG A 23 -36.44 46.26 6.92
N VAL A 24 -35.82 45.40 6.15
CA VAL A 24 -36.45 44.65 5.05
C VAL A 24 -36.00 43.21 5.12
N SER A 25 -36.95 42.35 5.40
CA SER A 25 -36.83 40.90 5.36
C SER A 25 -36.47 40.45 3.97
N ASN A 26 -35.27 39.83 3.80
CA ASN A 26 -35.00 39.10 2.61
C ASN A 26 -34.54 37.68 3.01
N LYS A 27 -35.30 36.69 2.54
CA LYS A 27 -35.02 35.27 2.68
C LYS A 27 -33.62 34.97 2.14
N GLY A 28 -32.70 34.72 3.06
CA GLY A 28 -31.35 34.30 2.73
C GLY A 28 -31.35 32.91 2.06
N ARG A 29 -30.85 32.86 0.86
CA ARG A 29 -30.27 31.65 0.29
C ARG A 29 -29.11 31.29 1.21
N LYS A 30 -29.18 30.14 1.86
CA LYS A 30 -28.04 29.50 2.47
C LYS A 30 -27.10 29.12 1.33
N HIS A 31 -26.00 29.80 1.22
CA HIS A 31 -24.82 29.33 0.50
C HIS A 31 -24.23 28.23 1.41
N ASP A 32 -24.33 27.01 1.00
CA ASP A 32 -23.59 25.91 1.60
C ASP A 32 -22.12 26.05 1.11
N ASP A 33 -21.34 26.84 1.85
CA ASP A 33 -19.88 26.92 1.70
C ASP A 33 -19.22 25.71 2.38
N ASN A 34 -19.59 24.50 2.02
CA ASN A 34 -18.95 23.29 2.51
C ASN A 34 -18.79 22.26 1.40
N GLU A 35 -18.34 22.70 0.24
CA GLU A 35 -17.71 21.81 -0.74
C GLU A 35 -16.22 21.70 -0.41
N GLY A 36 -15.90 21.03 0.69
CA GLY A 36 -14.57 20.49 0.91
C GLY A 36 -14.24 19.53 -0.22
N TYR A 37 -12.99 19.50 -0.64
CA TYR A 37 -12.55 18.59 -1.69
C TYR A 37 -12.90 17.15 -1.31
N THR A 38 -13.33 16.33 -2.26
CA THR A 38 -13.81 14.95 -2.07
C THR A 38 -12.81 14.08 -1.28
N TRP A 39 -11.51 14.40 -1.34
CA TRP A 39 -10.43 13.74 -0.61
C TRP A 39 -10.36 14.13 0.88
N GLU A 40 -10.86 15.32 1.26
CA GLU A 40 -10.95 15.73 2.67
C GLU A 40 -12.03 14.94 3.43
N GLY A 41 -13.09 14.52 2.72
CA GLY A 41 -14.17 13.71 3.31
C GLY A 41 -13.76 12.28 3.66
N GLU A 42 -12.72 11.74 3.00
CA GLU A 42 -12.23 10.38 3.25
C GLU A 42 -11.18 10.29 4.35
N TYR A 43 -10.52 11.41 4.70
CA TYR A 43 -9.46 11.44 5.69
C TYR A 43 -9.89 12.13 6.99
N GLN A 44 -10.40 11.37 7.94
CA GLN A 44 -10.55 11.82 9.33
C GLN A 44 -9.24 11.56 10.07
N ARG A 45 -8.62 12.63 10.58
CA ARG A 45 -7.41 12.52 11.40
C ARG A 45 -7.72 11.73 12.66
N SER A 46 -6.90 10.72 12.96
CA SER A 46 -7.14 9.81 14.09
C SER A 46 -7.25 10.50 15.47
N TRP A 47 -6.66 11.69 15.62
CA TRP A 47 -6.75 12.47 16.86
C TRP A 47 -7.98 13.40 16.93
N ASP A 48 -8.61 13.77 15.81
CA ASP A 48 -9.88 14.51 15.80
C ASP A 48 -11.06 13.64 16.29
N ILE A 49 -10.88 12.32 16.28
CA ILE A 49 -11.89 11.35 16.74
C ILE A 49 -11.83 11.16 18.25
N VAL A 50 -10.70 11.53 18.89
CA VAL A 50 -10.52 11.38 20.34
C VAL A 50 -11.04 12.62 21.05
N GLN A 51 -12.36 12.72 21.22
CA GLN A 51 -13.00 13.70 22.11
C GLN A 51 -13.26 13.01 23.45
N GLU A 52 -12.78 13.64 24.54
CA GLU A 52 -13.10 13.16 25.88
C GLU A 52 -14.60 13.41 26.17
N ASP A 53 -15.26 12.40 26.73
CA ASP A 53 -16.61 12.56 27.23
C ASP A 53 -16.64 13.60 28.39
N ALA A 54 -17.80 14.18 28.67
CA ALA A 54 -17.98 15.19 29.74
C ALA A 54 -17.49 14.72 31.13
N GLU A 55 -17.19 13.42 31.29
CA GLU A 55 -16.67 12.78 32.49
C GLU A 55 -15.17 12.43 32.38
N GLY A 56 -14.46 12.83 31.29
CA GLY A 56 -13.05 12.54 31.06
C GLY A 56 -12.74 11.06 30.75
N SER A 57 -13.73 10.28 30.31
CA SER A 57 -13.57 8.87 30.01
C SER A 57 -13.29 8.64 28.52
N LEU A 58 -12.24 7.87 28.20
CA LEU A 58 -11.91 7.44 26.85
C LEU A 58 -12.64 6.15 26.40
N ILE A 59 -13.40 5.52 27.29
CA ILE A 59 -14.05 4.22 27.03
C ILE A 59 -15.10 4.35 25.93
N GLY A 60 -15.91 5.42 25.94
CA GLY A 60 -16.90 5.70 24.89
C GLY A 60 -16.27 5.93 23.53
N VAL A 61 -15.14 6.62 23.49
CA VAL A 61 -14.39 6.90 22.27
C VAL A 61 -13.79 5.60 21.68
N ILE A 62 -13.19 4.77 22.52
CA ILE A 62 -12.64 3.46 22.10
C ILE A 62 -13.74 2.57 21.54
N ALA A 63 -14.89 2.50 22.21
CA ALA A 63 -16.05 1.77 21.73
C ALA A 63 -16.58 2.33 20.39
N GLY A 64 -16.60 3.66 20.24
CA GLY A 64 -16.93 4.35 18.99
C GLY A 64 -16.00 4.00 17.85
N LEU A 65 -14.68 3.99 18.07
CA LEU A 65 -13.66 3.59 17.10
C LEU A 65 -13.78 2.12 16.69
N ILE A 66 -14.01 1.23 17.64
CA ILE A 66 -14.25 -0.20 17.38
C ILE A 66 -15.51 -0.36 16.52
N ASN A 67 -16.59 0.32 16.84
CA ASN A 67 -17.83 0.27 16.07
C ASN A 67 -17.68 0.89 14.68
N ALA A 68 -16.92 1.98 14.54
CA ALA A 68 -16.60 2.57 13.24
C ALA A 68 -15.77 1.59 12.37
N GLY A 69 -14.79 0.91 12.95
CA GLY A 69 -14.04 -0.16 12.29
C GLY A 69 -14.93 -1.31 11.83
N LYS A 70 -15.87 -1.75 12.68
CA LYS A 70 -16.86 -2.78 12.33
C LYS A 70 -17.78 -2.33 11.20
N ARG A 71 -18.27 -1.08 11.20
CA ARG A 71 -19.06 -0.51 10.11
C ARG A 71 -18.27 -0.43 8.80
N LYS A 72 -17.02 0.02 8.85
CA LYS A 72 -16.13 0.06 7.69
C LYS A 72 -15.95 -1.33 7.08
N ARG A 73 -15.85 -2.38 7.90
CA ARG A 73 -15.76 -3.77 7.44
C ARG A 73 -17.02 -4.20 6.70
N LEU A 74 -18.21 -3.88 7.23
CA LEU A 74 -19.50 -4.22 6.60
C LEU A 74 -19.69 -3.50 5.25
N LEU A 75 -19.18 -2.28 5.12
CA LEU A 75 -19.27 -1.49 3.88
C LEU A 75 -18.19 -1.85 2.85
N ARG A 76 -17.14 -2.54 3.27
CA ARG A 76 -16.04 -2.90 2.38
C ARG A 76 -16.47 -4.02 1.42
N ASP A 77 -16.25 -3.82 0.13
CA ASP A 77 -16.38 -4.89 -0.86
C ASP A 77 -15.29 -5.94 -0.62
N THR A 78 -15.71 -7.09 -0.10
CA THR A 78 -14.82 -8.19 0.31
C THR A 78 -14.85 -9.34 -0.67
N THR A 79 -15.20 -9.11 -1.94
CA THR A 79 -15.14 -10.18 -2.96
C THR A 79 -13.77 -10.85 -2.95
N PRO A 80 -13.72 -12.19 -2.84
CA PRO A 80 -12.45 -12.91 -2.80
C PRO A 80 -11.75 -12.85 -4.16
N LEU A 81 -10.79 -11.93 -4.29
CA LEU A 81 -10.01 -11.75 -5.51
C LEU A 81 -8.74 -12.60 -5.44
N ARG A 82 -8.51 -13.41 -6.46
CA ARG A 82 -7.23 -14.10 -6.62
C ARG A 82 -6.13 -13.11 -6.95
N ARG A 83 -4.98 -13.27 -6.32
CA ARG A 83 -3.82 -12.39 -6.45
C ARG A 83 -2.59 -13.19 -6.83
N GLY A 84 -1.71 -12.61 -7.64
CA GLY A 84 -0.46 -13.27 -8.04
C GLY A 84 0.53 -13.35 -6.87
N ILE A 85 1.17 -14.51 -6.70
CA ILE A 85 2.19 -14.71 -5.64
C ILE A 85 3.61 -14.34 -6.09
N ILE A 86 3.86 -14.24 -7.39
CA ILE A 86 5.16 -13.89 -7.94
C ILE A 86 5.09 -12.43 -8.37
N ARG A 87 5.71 -11.55 -7.61
CA ARG A 87 5.72 -10.12 -7.86
C ARG A 87 7.14 -9.65 -8.17
N HIS A 88 7.25 -8.78 -9.16
CA HIS A 88 8.48 -8.08 -9.46
C HIS A 88 8.20 -6.59 -9.35
N MET A 89 8.75 -5.99 -8.32
CA MET A 89 8.51 -4.58 -8.01
C MET A 89 9.78 -3.76 -8.13
N VAL A 90 9.66 -2.57 -8.68
CA VAL A 90 10.70 -1.55 -8.69
C VAL A 90 10.27 -0.42 -7.79
N LEU A 91 11.01 -0.18 -6.71
CA LEU A 91 10.83 0.95 -5.83
C LEU A 91 11.69 2.11 -6.33
N VAL A 92 11.07 3.21 -6.69
CA VAL A 92 11.74 4.43 -7.11
C VAL A 92 11.74 5.44 -5.97
N LEU A 93 12.94 5.87 -5.58
CA LEU A 93 13.16 6.84 -4.52
C LEU A 93 13.52 8.20 -5.14
N ASP A 94 12.85 9.24 -4.69
CA ASP A 94 13.20 10.61 -5.05
C ASP A 94 14.42 11.07 -4.23
N LEU A 95 15.50 11.45 -4.91
CA LEU A 95 16.71 12.00 -4.33
C LEU A 95 16.96 13.42 -4.85
N SER A 96 15.91 14.12 -5.27
CA SER A 96 15.98 15.51 -5.70
C SER A 96 16.11 16.47 -4.52
N SER A 97 16.43 17.73 -4.81
CA SER A 97 16.51 18.80 -3.82
C SER A 97 15.19 19.06 -3.09
N ALA A 98 14.05 18.73 -3.70
CA ALA A 98 12.73 18.82 -3.06
C ALA A 98 12.59 17.94 -1.80
N MET A 99 13.42 16.90 -1.68
CA MET A 99 13.44 16.01 -0.52
C MET A 99 14.16 16.59 0.70
N GLU A 100 14.81 17.75 0.56
CA GLU A 100 15.40 18.48 1.69
C GLU A 100 14.40 19.35 2.45
N GLU A 101 13.19 19.52 1.93
CA GLU A 101 12.12 20.26 2.60
C GLU A 101 11.74 19.64 3.94
N ARG A 102 11.26 20.51 4.87
CA ARG A 102 10.94 20.17 6.26
C ARG A 102 9.48 20.47 6.56
N ASP A 103 8.60 20.02 5.70
CA ASP A 103 7.15 20.15 5.89
C ASP A 103 6.56 19.07 6.80
N PHE A 104 7.28 17.98 7.00
CA PHE A 104 7.03 16.97 8.02
C PHE A 104 7.92 17.20 9.25
N HIS A 105 7.69 16.47 10.34
CA HIS A 105 8.48 16.61 11.57
C HIS A 105 9.99 16.43 11.35
N HIS A 106 10.37 15.59 10.36
CA HIS A 106 11.73 15.42 9.86
C HIS A 106 11.80 15.93 8.42
N LYS A 107 13.01 15.92 7.81
CA LYS A 107 13.13 16.12 6.37
C LYS A 107 12.40 15.03 5.61
N ARG A 108 11.79 15.36 4.48
CA ARG A 108 11.16 14.36 3.59
C ARG A 108 12.09 13.20 3.29
N PHE A 109 13.37 13.46 3.05
CA PHE A 109 14.38 12.45 2.79
C PHE A 109 14.54 11.45 3.96
N GLU A 110 14.68 11.93 5.19
CA GLU A 110 14.85 11.07 6.37
C GLU A 110 13.61 10.19 6.58
N LEU A 111 12.45 10.76 6.41
CA LEU A 111 11.17 10.07 6.50
C LEU A 111 11.03 9.01 5.39
N GLN A 112 11.40 9.35 4.14
CA GLN A 112 11.42 8.41 3.02
C GLN A 112 12.34 7.22 3.30
N ILE A 113 13.56 7.45 3.78
CA ILE A 113 14.51 6.37 4.11
C ILE A 113 13.95 5.46 5.20
N LYS A 114 13.38 6.05 6.27
CA LYS A 114 12.78 5.30 7.37
C LYS A 114 11.66 4.39 6.85
N TYR A 115 10.68 4.95 6.17
CA TYR A 115 9.52 4.19 5.70
C TYR A 115 9.82 3.27 4.52
N ALA A 116 10.81 3.59 3.68
CA ALA A 116 11.28 2.66 2.66
C ALA A 116 11.93 1.40 3.27
N VAL A 117 12.65 1.52 4.39
CA VAL A 117 13.19 0.38 5.11
C VAL A 117 12.08 -0.48 5.72
N GLU A 118 11.10 0.14 6.38
CA GLU A 118 9.94 -0.56 6.96
C GLU A 118 9.12 -1.25 5.85
N PHE A 119 8.87 -0.55 4.73
CA PHE A 119 8.20 -1.10 3.55
C PHE A 119 8.91 -2.35 2.99
N VAL A 120 10.24 -2.31 2.86
CA VAL A 120 11.00 -3.47 2.34
C VAL A 120 10.85 -4.67 3.27
N MET A 121 10.86 -4.48 4.58
CA MET A 121 10.67 -5.58 5.53
C MET A 121 9.27 -6.17 5.40
N GLU A 122 8.24 -5.34 5.46
CA GLU A 122 6.84 -5.76 5.37
C GLU A 122 6.52 -6.39 4.01
N TYR A 123 7.06 -5.83 2.91
CA TYR A 123 6.87 -6.36 1.56
C TYR A 123 7.33 -7.81 1.43
N PHE A 124 8.51 -8.15 1.96
CA PHE A 124 9.02 -9.53 1.91
C PHE A 124 8.40 -10.45 2.96
N GLU A 125 7.87 -9.92 4.05
CA GLU A 125 7.09 -10.72 5.00
C GLU A 125 5.77 -11.18 4.40
N GLN A 126 5.05 -10.28 3.73
CA GLN A 126 3.78 -10.58 3.07
C GLN A 126 3.97 -11.30 1.73
N ASN A 127 5.05 -11.02 1.00
CA ASN A 127 5.30 -11.55 -0.33
C ASN A 127 6.66 -12.27 -0.41
N PRO A 128 6.84 -13.41 0.23
CA PRO A 128 8.15 -14.05 0.37
C PRO A 128 8.72 -14.63 -0.94
N ILE A 129 7.92 -14.74 -2.01
CA ILE A 129 8.37 -15.25 -3.33
C ILE A 129 8.64 -14.10 -4.32
N SER A 130 8.58 -12.87 -3.87
CA SER A 130 8.69 -11.69 -4.72
C SER A 130 10.14 -11.20 -4.83
N GLN A 131 10.39 -10.36 -5.83
CA GLN A 131 11.66 -9.68 -6.04
C GLN A 131 11.45 -8.18 -6.03
N LEU A 132 12.43 -7.45 -5.51
CA LEU A 132 12.46 -6.00 -5.44
C LEU A 132 13.73 -5.46 -6.07
N SER A 133 13.62 -4.36 -6.80
CA SER A 133 14.74 -3.52 -7.25
C SER A 133 14.56 -2.11 -6.73
N ILE A 134 15.65 -1.39 -6.49
CA ILE A 134 15.59 -0.01 -6.01
C ILE A 134 16.30 0.89 -7.00
N ILE A 135 15.63 1.95 -7.40
CA ILE A 135 16.13 2.99 -8.29
C ILE A 135 16.06 4.32 -7.52
N GLY A 136 17.12 5.11 -7.57
CA GLY A 136 17.15 6.49 -7.08
C GLY A 136 17.21 7.46 -8.25
N VAL A 137 16.50 8.57 -8.15
CA VAL A 137 16.53 9.62 -9.17
C VAL A 137 17.15 10.87 -8.57
N LYS A 138 18.26 11.32 -9.15
CA LYS A 138 19.05 12.47 -8.73
C LYS A 138 19.53 13.22 -9.96
N ASP A 139 19.49 14.54 -9.94
CA ASP A 139 19.95 15.41 -11.05
C ASP A 139 19.28 15.07 -12.40
N GLY A 140 18.00 14.65 -12.39
CA GLY A 140 17.28 14.20 -13.58
C GLY A 140 17.71 12.82 -14.10
N ILE A 141 18.64 12.13 -13.44
CA ILE A 141 19.17 10.83 -13.87
C ILE A 141 18.68 9.75 -12.94
N ALA A 142 18.11 8.68 -13.53
CA ALA A 142 17.76 7.48 -12.79
C ALA A 142 18.98 6.57 -12.64
N GLN A 143 19.29 6.17 -11.40
CA GLN A 143 20.39 5.29 -11.07
C GLN A 143 19.89 4.06 -10.35
N ARG A 144 20.32 2.87 -10.78
CA ARG A 144 19.99 1.63 -10.08
C ARG A 144 20.83 1.49 -8.82
N ILE A 145 20.18 1.54 -7.67
CA ILE A 145 20.80 1.37 -6.35
C ILE A 145 20.92 -0.12 -6.02
N SER A 146 19.86 -0.90 -6.31
CA SER A 146 19.83 -2.33 -6.06
C SER A 146 19.20 -3.08 -7.22
N ASP A 147 19.85 -4.18 -7.63
CA ASP A 147 19.32 -5.08 -8.65
C ASP A 147 18.08 -5.84 -8.15
N LEU A 148 17.35 -6.44 -9.07
CA LEU A 148 16.16 -7.21 -8.78
C LEU A 148 16.52 -8.53 -8.09
N HIS A 149 16.26 -8.64 -6.79
CA HIS A 149 16.49 -9.87 -6.01
C HIS A 149 15.57 -9.94 -4.77
N GLY A 150 15.54 -11.11 -4.11
CA GLY A 150 14.66 -11.42 -3.00
C GLY A 150 15.29 -11.26 -1.60
N ASN A 151 16.47 -10.64 -1.46
CA ASN A 151 17.11 -10.49 -0.15
C ASN A 151 16.84 -9.11 0.47
N PRO A 152 15.98 -9.00 1.50
CA PRO A 152 15.62 -7.72 2.09
C PRO A 152 16.81 -6.99 2.72
N GLN A 153 17.74 -7.71 3.36
CA GLN A 153 18.87 -7.09 4.07
C GLN A 153 19.81 -6.33 3.12
N SER A 154 20.05 -6.87 1.92
CA SER A 154 20.84 -6.20 0.91
C SER A 154 20.21 -4.88 0.45
N HIS A 155 18.89 -4.86 0.25
CA HIS A 155 18.16 -3.64 -0.10
C HIS A 155 18.22 -2.60 1.03
N ILE A 156 18.00 -3.01 2.26
CA ILE A 156 18.03 -2.14 3.44
C ILE A 156 19.41 -1.50 3.63
N GLN A 157 20.49 -2.27 3.46
CA GLN A 157 21.84 -1.74 3.56
C GLN A 157 22.11 -0.64 2.51
N LYS A 158 21.67 -0.88 1.27
CA LYS A 158 21.81 0.08 0.17
C LYS A 158 20.94 1.33 0.38
N ILE A 159 19.71 1.20 0.85
CA ILE A 159 18.86 2.34 1.22
C ILE A 159 19.53 3.18 2.31
N LYS A 160 20.01 2.54 3.38
CA LYS A 160 20.68 3.23 4.49
C LYS A 160 22.01 3.88 4.10
N SER A 161 22.60 3.52 2.98
CA SER A 161 23.83 4.13 2.47
C SER A 161 23.58 5.45 1.72
N LEU A 162 22.34 5.76 1.35
CA LEU A 162 21.98 7.01 0.68
C LEU A 162 22.17 8.21 1.62
N ARG A 163 22.74 9.30 1.12
CA ARG A 163 23.06 10.49 1.91
C ARG A 163 22.65 11.80 1.27
N ASP A 164 22.73 11.89 -0.05
CA ASP A 164 22.66 13.16 -0.77
C ASP A 164 21.39 13.26 -1.59
N CYS A 165 20.77 14.45 -1.53
CA CYS A 165 19.66 14.84 -2.37
C CYS A 165 20.10 16.06 -3.18
N ASN A 166 20.03 15.98 -4.52
CA ASN A 166 20.41 17.09 -5.39
C ASN A 166 19.61 17.11 -6.68
N GLY A 167 19.49 18.29 -7.28
CA GLY A 167 18.91 18.49 -8.60
C GLY A 167 17.41 18.24 -8.67
N ASN A 168 16.94 17.90 -9.84
CA ASN A 168 15.52 17.72 -10.13
C ASN A 168 15.18 16.23 -10.33
N PHE A 169 13.92 15.90 -10.13
CA PHE A 169 13.39 14.58 -10.44
C PHE A 169 13.01 14.47 -11.93
N SER A 170 13.18 13.29 -12.53
CA SER A 170 12.66 12.97 -13.86
C SER A 170 11.81 11.70 -13.78
N LEU A 171 10.51 11.85 -14.01
CA LEU A 171 9.56 10.73 -14.08
C LEU A 171 9.86 9.85 -15.30
N GLN A 172 10.16 10.45 -16.44
CA GLN A 172 10.47 9.70 -17.67
C GLN A 172 11.67 8.79 -17.48
N ASN A 173 12.79 9.31 -16.98
CA ASN A 173 14.00 8.51 -16.77
C ASN A 173 13.81 7.42 -15.71
N ALA A 174 13.04 7.70 -14.65
CA ALA A 174 12.66 6.72 -13.65
C ALA A 174 11.87 5.55 -14.26
N LEU A 175 10.85 5.86 -15.03
CA LEU A 175 9.96 4.88 -15.66
C LEU A 175 10.68 4.04 -16.73
N GLU A 176 11.51 4.67 -17.56
CA GLU A 176 12.31 3.94 -18.58
C GLU A 176 13.34 3.01 -17.92
N MET A 177 14.02 3.42 -16.86
CA MET A 177 14.93 2.58 -16.10
C MET A 177 14.19 1.42 -15.42
N ALA A 178 13.01 1.68 -14.86
CA ALA A 178 12.15 0.66 -14.26
C ALA A 178 11.67 -0.33 -15.32
N ARG A 179 11.22 0.15 -16.47
CA ARG A 179 10.83 -0.66 -17.64
C ARG A 179 11.96 -1.55 -18.10
N ALA A 180 13.17 -1.02 -18.26
CA ALA A 180 14.36 -1.78 -18.63
C ALA A 180 14.69 -2.87 -17.61
N SER A 181 14.51 -2.59 -16.31
CA SER A 181 14.73 -3.58 -15.24
C SER A 181 13.72 -4.72 -15.26
N LEU A 182 12.48 -4.44 -15.68
CA LEU A 182 11.38 -5.41 -15.74
C LEU A 182 11.24 -6.12 -17.10
N SER A 183 11.97 -5.70 -18.14
CA SER A 183 11.84 -6.23 -19.51
C SER A 183 12.17 -7.72 -19.64
N HIS A 184 13.09 -8.23 -18.81
CA HIS A 184 13.55 -9.61 -18.85
C HIS A 184 12.68 -10.60 -18.07
N ILE A 185 11.64 -10.10 -17.40
CA ILE A 185 10.80 -10.91 -16.53
C ILE A 185 9.77 -11.67 -17.35
N ALA A 186 9.58 -12.94 -17.01
CA ALA A 186 8.58 -13.78 -17.62
C ALA A 186 7.15 -13.26 -17.39
N SER A 187 6.23 -13.61 -18.29
CA SER A 187 4.85 -13.10 -18.31
C SER A 187 3.99 -13.60 -17.15
N HIS A 188 4.42 -14.62 -16.41
CA HIS A 188 3.66 -15.19 -15.28
C HIS A 188 3.76 -14.37 -13.99
N GLY A 189 4.74 -13.46 -13.87
CA GLY A 189 4.87 -12.56 -12.72
C GLY A 189 4.21 -11.20 -12.95
N THR A 190 3.73 -10.57 -11.89
CA THR A 190 3.27 -9.18 -11.96
C THR A 190 4.47 -8.25 -12.07
N ARG A 191 4.32 -7.19 -12.86
CA ARG A 191 5.34 -6.15 -13.07
C ARG A 191 4.80 -4.86 -12.48
N GLU A 192 5.46 -4.38 -11.43
CA GLU A 192 4.96 -3.25 -10.65
C GLU A 192 6.06 -2.22 -10.42
N VAL A 193 5.70 -0.95 -10.45
CA VAL A 193 6.57 0.18 -10.12
C VAL A 193 5.88 1.00 -9.04
N LEU A 194 6.59 1.24 -7.94
CA LEU A 194 6.16 2.12 -6.85
C LEU A 194 7.10 3.32 -6.80
N ILE A 195 6.56 4.51 -7.01
CA ILE A 195 7.33 5.76 -7.03
C ILE A 195 6.98 6.57 -5.79
N ILE A 196 7.99 6.97 -5.03
CA ILE A 196 7.87 8.00 -4.00
C ILE A 196 8.34 9.31 -4.65
N PHE A 197 7.41 10.28 -4.76
CA PHE A 197 7.60 11.51 -5.52
C PHE A 197 7.45 12.72 -4.60
N GLY A 198 8.55 13.41 -4.31
CA GLY A 198 8.57 14.57 -3.43
C GLY A 198 8.58 15.91 -4.17
N SER A 199 8.80 15.91 -5.48
CA SER A 199 8.82 17.11 -6.31
C SER A 199 7.42 17.49 -6.80
N ILE A 200 7.20 18.75 -7.16
CA ILE A 200 5.95 19.23 -7.77
C ILE A 200 6.03 19.15 -9.30
N PHE A 201 7.22 19.14 -9.86
CA PHE A 201 7.45 19.09 -11.31
C PHE A 201 8.43 17.98 -11.67
N SER A 202 8.36 17.53 -12.92
CA SER A 202 9.28 16.57 -13.50
C SER A 202 10.14 17.23 -14.59
N SER A 203 11.44 16.98 -14.56
CA SER A 203 12.39 17.48 -15.57
C SER A 203 12.67 16.37 -16.58
N ASP A 204 11.74 16.17 -17.50
CA ASP A 204 11.79 15.07 -18.45
C ASP A 204 12.50 15.46 -19.75
N PRO A 205 13.40 14.61 -20.29
CA PRO A 205 14.14 14.89 -21.51
C PRO A 205 13.32 14.77 -22.79
N GLY A 206 12.18 14.09 -22.76
CA GLY A 206 11.36 13.81 -23.94
C GLY A 206 9.87 13.80 -23.65
N ASP A 207 9.13 13.10 -24.49
CA ASP A 207 7.68 12.96 -24.36
C ASP A 207 7.32 11.80 -23.43
N ILE A 208 6.86 12.11 -22.23
CA ILE A 208 6.47 11.13 -21.22
C ILE A 208 5.28 10.25 -21.66
N PHE A 209 4.39 10.78 -22.53
CA PHE A 209 3.24 10.01 -22.99
C PHE A 209 3.63 8.78 -23.81
N ARG A 210 4.73 8.85 -24.57
CA ARG A 210 5.28 7.68 -25.26
C ARG A 210 5.79 6.62 -24.28
N THR A 211 6.40 7.04 -23.18
CA THR A 211 6.83 6.13 -22.12
C THR A 211 5.63 5.48 -21.46
N ILE A 212 4.55 6.23 -21.19
CA ILE A 212 3.30 5.67 -20.64
C ILE A 212 2.72 4.62 -21.58
N ASP A 213 2.62 4.91 -22.90
CA ASP A 213 2.13 3.94 -23.87
C ASP A 213 2.95 2.65 -23.91
N ALA A 214 4.27 2.78 -23.78
CA ALA A 214 5.17 1.64 -23.72
C ALA A 214 4.98 0.83 -22.42
N LEU A 215 4.75 1.46 -21.27
CA LEU A 215 4.45 0.79 -20.01
C LEU A 215 3.13 0.01 -20.06
N VAL A 216 2.09 0.61 -20.68
CA VAL A 216 0.81 -0.05 -20.90
C VAL A 216 0.96 -1.27 -21.81
N ALA A 217 1.72 -1.15 -22.90
CA ALA A 217 2.03 -2.27 -23.79
C ALA A 217 2.76 -3.41 -23.09
N ASP A 218 3.72 -3.10 -22.20
CA ASP A 218 4.47 -4.06 -21.39
C ASP A 218 3.70 -4.56 -20.15
N GLN A 219 2.47 -4.09 -19.93
CA GLN A 219 1.61 -4.44 -18.77
C GLN A 219 2.28 -4.17 -17.43
N ILE A 220 2.98 -3.06 -17.32
CA ILE A 220 3.61 -2.60 -16.10
C ILE A 220 2.64 -1.70 -15.35
N ARG A 221 2.32 -2.05 -14.10
CA ARG A 221 1.45 -1.25 -13.22
C ARG A 221 2.30 -0.23 -12.47
N VAL A 222 1.87 1.02 -12.45
CA VAL A 222 2.58 2.09 -11.76
C VAL A 222 1.73 2.63 -10.63
N ARG A 223 2.28 2.70 -9.43
CA ARG A 223 1.69 3.34 -8.27
C ARG A 223 2.59 4.49 -7.84
N ILE A 224 2.01 5.63 -7.49
CA ILE A 224 2.75 6.82 -7.11
C ILE A 224 2.27 7.32 -5.75
N VAL A 225 3.21 7.63 -4.87
CA VAL A 225 2.96 8.29 -3.58
C VAL A 225 3.60 9.68 -3.64
N GLY A 226 2.75 10.71 -3.75
CA GLY A 226 3.17 12.11 -3.81
C GLY A 226 3.32 12.71 -2.41
N LEU A 227 4.45 13.36 -2.12
CA LEU A 227 4.71 13.98 -0.81
C LEU A 227 4.32 15.46 -0.77
N ALA A 228 4.34 16.15 -1.93
CA ALA A 228 4.15 17.60 -1.98
C ALA A 228 2.72 18.00 -2.29
N ALA A 229 2.23 17.63 -3.46
CA ALA A 229 0.91 18.00 -3.96
C ALA A 229 0.43 17.00 -5.02
N GLU A 230 -0.82 17.14 -5.40
CA GLU A 230 -1.37 16.37 -6.50
C GLU A 230 -0.85 16.91 -7.85
N VAL A 231 -0.25 16.02 -8.64
CA VAL A 231 0.33 16.35 -9.95
C VAL A 231 -0.43 15.62 -11.05
N ALA A 232 -0.98 16.37 -12.02
CA ALA A 232 -1.84 15.83 -13.07
C ALA A 232 -1.18 14.69 -13.88
N ILE A 233 0.11 14.82 -14.20
CA ILE A 233 0.83 13.78 -14.95
C ILE A 233 0.96 12.48 -14.15
N CYS A 234 1.13 12.56 -12.83
CA CYS A 234 1.19 11.38 -11.96
C CYS A 234 -0.15 10.64 -11.94
N ARG A 235 -1.27 11.38 -11.90
CA ARG A 235 -2.62 10.80 -12.01
C ARG A 235 -2.80 10.13 -13.36
N GLU A 236 -2.45 10.78 -14.47
CA GLU A 236 -2.55 10.22 -15.82
C GLU A 236 -1.73 8.92 -15.96
N ILE A 237 -0.50 8.87 -15.42
CA ILE A 237 0.31 7.65 -15.40
C ILE A 237 -0.42 6.52 -14.68
N CYS A 238 -0.91 6.79 -13.47
CA CYS A 238 -1.58 5.79 -12.65
C CYS A 238 -2.88 5.30 -13.29
N ASP A 239 -3.71 6.18 -13.82
CA ASP A 239 -4.99 5.84 -14.44
C ASP A 239 -4.80 4.98 -15.68
N ARG A 240 -3.84 5.31 -16.55
CA ARG A 240 -3.58 4.57 -17.79
C ARG A 240 -2.92 3.21 -17.56
N THR A 241 -2.07 3.08 -16.55
CA THR A 241 -1.34 1.84 -16.27
C THR A 241 -2.11 0.84 -15.39
N ASN A 242 -3.11 1.29 -14.62
CA ASN A 242 -3.86 0.43 -13.67
C ASN A 242 -5.31 0.17 -14.07
N SER A 243 -5.70 0.43 -15.33
CA SER A 243 -7.08 0.19 -15.81
C SER A 243 -8.15 0.87 -14.92
N ALA A 244 -7.90 2.13 -14.57
CA ALA A 244 -8.79 2.99 -13.76
C ALA A 244 -9.04 2.52 -12.30
N SER A 245 -8.09 1.82 -11.67
CA SER A 245 -8.19 1.60 -10.23
C SER A 245 -7.92 2.91 -9.48
N THR A 246 -8.87 3.37 -8.69
CA THR A 246 -8.87 4.70 -8.03
C THR A 246 -7.76 4.90 -7.00
N ASN A 247 -7.15 3.82 -6.49
CA ASN A 247 -6.18 3.87 -5.39
C ASN A 247 -4.71 3.76 -5.84
N ALA A 248 -4.41 4.04 -7.11
CA ALA A 248 -3.03 3.92 -7.60
C ALA A 248 -2.17 5.16 -7.34
N TYR A 249 -2.80 6.33 -7.15
CA TYR A 249 -2.14 7.58 -6.82
C TYR A 249 -2.66 8.12 -5.50
N GLY A 250 -1.76 8.35 -4.54
CA GLY A 250 -2.08 8.92 -3.25
C GLY A 250 -1.16 10.11 -2.93
N VAL A 251 -1.73 11.19 -2.38
CA VAL A 251 -0.97 12.33 -1.86
C VAL A 251 -0.92 12.24 -0.35
N VAL A 252 0.26 12.39 0.19
CA VAL A 252 0.52 12.27 1.64
C VAL A 252 0.02 13.51 2.37
N LEU A 253 -0.79 13.32 3.41
CA LEU A 253 -1.30 14.39 4.28
C LEU A 253 -0.58 14.43 5.62
N SER A 254 -0.11 13.29 6.11
CA SER A 254 0.63 13.16 7.38
C SER A 254 1.66 12.05 7.30
N GLU A 255 2.60 12.01 8.25
CA GLU A 255 3.59 10.93 8.33
C GLU A 255 2.95 9.55 8.41
N GLN A 256 1.90 9.41 9.20
CA GLN A 256 1.18 8.14 9.34
C GLN A 256 0.50 7.74 8.02
N HIS A 257 -0.14 8.68 7.32
CA HIS A 257 -0.76 8.43 6.02
C HIS A 257 0.27 8.00 4.97
N PHE A 258 1.49 8.55 5.00
CA PHE A 258 2.59 8.09 4.14
C PHE A 258 2.92 6.61 4.38
N HIS A 259 3.03 6.23 5.64
CA HIS A 259 3.27 4.83 6.01
C HIS A 259 2.12 3.91 5.54
N GLU A 260 0.87 4.32 5.74
CA GLU A 260 -0.31 3.56 5.32
C GLU A 260 -0.36 3.36 3.80
N LEU A 261 -0.10 4.41 2.99
CA LEU A 261 -0.04 4.32 1.53
C LEU A 261 1.06 3.37 1.02
N LEU A 262 2.22 3.35 1.70
CA LEU A 262 3.27 2.40 1.38
C LEU A 262 2.85 0.97 1.74
N LEU A 263 2.27 0.76 2.92
CA LEU A 263 1.80 -0.57 3.33
C LEU A 263 0.67 -1.10 2.44
N GLU A 264 -0.22 -0.25 1.95
CA GLU A 264 -1.24 -0.66 0.97
C GLU A 264 -0.61 -1.24 -0.30
N SER A 265 0.59 -0.76 -0.68
CA SER A 265 1.33 -1.26 -1.83
C SER A 265 1.94 -2.65 -1.61
N THR A 266 2.01 -3.14 -0.37
CA THR A 266 2.47 -4.52 -0.07
C THR A 266 1.45 -5.56 -0.51
N ILE A 267 0.16 -5.20 -0.58
CA ILE A 267 -0.91 -6.09 -1.00
C ILE A 267 -0.80 -6.35 -2.51
N PRO A 268 -0.74 -7.62 -2.97
CA PRO A 268 -0.66 -7.93 -4.39
C PRO A 268 -1.89 -7.42 -5.16
N PRO A 269 -1.72 -6.92 -6.39
CA PRO A 269 -2.84 -6.51 -7.21
C PRO A 269 -3.73 -7.69 -7.59
N ALA A 270 -5.02 -7.45 -7.77
CA ALA A 270 -5.95 -8.46 -8.24
C ALA A 270 -5.55 -8.95 -9.64
N THR A 271 -5.70 -10.25 -9.86
CA THR A 271 -5.48 -10.85 -11.18
C THR A 271 -6.77 -10.76 -11.97
N ASP A 272 -6.73 -10.15 -13.15
CA ASP A 272 -7.87 -10.08 -14.06
C ASP A 272 -8.27 -11.48 -14.50
N SER A 273 -9.39 -11.97 -14.01
CA SER A 273 -9.95 -13.29 -14.36
C SER A 273 -10.43 -13.39 -15.82
N SER A 274 -10.55 -12.26 -16.52
CA SER A 274 -10.98 -12.21 -17.93
C SER A 274 -9.86 -12.58 -18.91
N LYS A 275 -8.61 -12.39 -18.52
CA LYS A 275 -7.49 -12.95 -19.27
C LYS A 275 -7.35 -14.38 -18.76
N THR A 276 -7.86 -15.37 -19.51
CA THR A 276 -7.50 -16.76 -19.36
C THR A 276 -5.99 -16.84 -19.46
N ALA A 277 -5.33 -16.52 -18.36
CA ALA A 277 -3.93 -16.80 -18.24
C ALA A 277 -3.81 -18.29 -18.47
N ASP A 278 -3.23 -18.66 -19.60
CA ASP A 278 -2.69 -20.01 -19.75
C ASP A 278 -2.02 -20.29 -18.42
N SER A 279 -2.54 -21.27 -17.69
CA SER A 279 -2.01 -21.63 -16.38
C SER A 279 -0.58 -22.11 -16.58
N SER A 280 0.36 -21.16 -16.62
CA SER A 280 1.76 -21.45 -16.79
C SER A 280 2.25 -22.13 -15.52
N LEU A 281 2.58 -23.42 -15.64
CA LEU A 281 3.21 -24.15 -14.56
C LEU A 281 4.61 -23.58 -14.34
N VAL A 282 4.83 -22.98 -13.17
CA VAL A 282 6.14 -22.48 -12.77
C VAL A 282 6.87 -23.58 -12.02
N MET A 283 8.03 -23.99 -12.54
CA MET A 283 8.88 -24.95 -11.85
C MET A 283 9.58 -24.28 -10.67
N MET A 284 9.35 -24.81 -9.46
CA MET A 284 9.97 -24.37 -8.22
C MET A 284 10.77 -25.51 -7.60
N GLY A 285 11.90 -25.18 -6.99
CA GLY A 285 12.73 -26.11 -6.25
C GLY A 285 12.71 -25.81 -4.75
N PHE A 286 12.65 -26.87 -3.94
CA PHE A 286 12.69 -26.78 -2.47
C PHE A 286 14.03 -27.32 -1.96
N PRO A 287 15.08 -26.47 -1.89
CA PRO A 287 16.39 -26.91 -1.45
C PRO A 287 16.43 -27.11 0.06
N SER A 288 17.21 -28.11 0.51
CA SER A 288 17.51 -28.30 1.90
C SER A 288 18.70 -27.43 2.34
N LYS A 289 18.66 -26.95 3.59
CA LYS A 289 19.78 -26.25 4.20
C LYS A 289 20.88 -27.25 4.54
N VAL A 290 22.11 -26.95 4.14
CA VAL A 290 23.28 -27.80 4.38
C VAL A 290 24.35 -26.94 5.06
N VAL A 291 25.04 -27.53 6.05
CA VAL A 291 26.22 -26.96 6.67
C VAL A 291 27.39 -27.87 6.35
N GLU A 292 28.36 -27.34 5.62
CA GLU A 292 29.54 -28.07 5.18
C GLU A 292 30.67 -27.99 6.20
N GLN A 293 31.51 -29.01 6.27
CA GLN A 293 32.67 -29.03 7.18
C GLN A 293 33.73 -28.00 6.77
N SER A 294 33.96 -27.83 5.48
CA SER A 294 34.85 -26.82 4.88
C SER A 294 34.07 -25.75 4.15
N PRO A 295 34.48 -24.47 4.19
CA PRO A 295 33.77 -23.42 3.45
C PRO A 295 33.92 -23.64 1.94
N SER A 296 32.81 -23.60 1.20
CA SER A 296 32.77 -23.62 -0.25
C SER A 296 32.22 -22.31 -0.80
N LEU A 297 32.52 -22.00 -2.08
CA LEU A 297 32.06 -20.77 -2.73
C LEU A 297 30.58 -20.89 -3.10
N CYS A 298 29.82 -19.83 -2.82
CA CYS A 298 28.44 -19.74 -3.31
C CYS A 298 28.39 -19.26 -4.76
N THR A 299 27.42 -19.74 -5.52
CA THR A 299 27.22 -19.36 -6.93
C THR A 299 26.67 -17.94 -7.10
N CYS A 300 25.99 -17.40 -6.07
CA CYS A 300 25.34 -16.09 -6.15
C CYS A 300 26.31 -14.91 -5.91
N HIS A 301 27.29 -15.04 -5.00
CA HIS A 301 28.17 -13.94 -4.62
C HIS A 301 29.66 -14.30 -4.71
N SER A 302 30.00 -15.56 -5.03
CA SER A 302 31.37 -16.09 -5.04
C SER A 302 32.10 -15.92 -3.69
N LEU A 303 31.36 -15.89 -2.59
CA LEU A 303 31.89 -15.77 -1.24
C LEU A 303 31.98 -17.14 -0.58
N PRO A 304 33.06 -17.43 0.18
CA PRO A 304 33.18 -18.66 0.94
C PRO A 304 32.21 -18.68 2.13
N SER A 305 31.39 -19.71 2.24
CA SER A 305 30.48 -19.91 3.37
C SER A 305 30.38 -21.37 3.72
N ARG A 306 30.16 -21.70 5.01
CA ARG A 306 29.91 -23.08 5.46
C ARG A 306 28.46 -23.47 5.35
N GLY A 307 27.53 -22.50 5.52
CA GLY A 307 26.11 -22.73 5.40
C GLY A 307 25.58 -22.32 4.02
N GLY A 308 24.49 -22.94 3.60
CA GLY A 308 23.83 -22.58 2.34
C GLY A 308 22.74 -23.57 1.99
N PHE A 309 22.25 -23.44 0.77
CA PHE A 309 21.23 -24.32 0.19
C PHE A 309 21.75 -24.89 -1.12
N HIS A 310 21.53 -26.18 -1.37
CA HIS A 310 21.93 -26.81 -2.62
C HIS A 310 20.74 -26.89 -3.56
N CYS A 311 20.89 -26.34 -4.77
CA CYS A 311 19.86 -26.45 -5.80
C CYS A 311 19.54 -27.93 -6.08
N PRO A 312 18.28 -28.37 -6.03
CA PRO A 312 17.91 -29.76 -6.25
C PRO A 312 18.23 -30.23 -7.68
N ARG A 313 18.25 -29.32 -8.65
CA ARG A 313 18.49 -29.63 -10.08
C ARG A 313 19.96 -29.69 -10.44
N CYS A 314 20.74 -28.64 -10.14
CA CYS A 314 22.16 -28.54 -10.59
C CYS A 314 23.17 -28.64 -9.44
N LYS A 315 22.74 -28.81 -8.19
CA LYS A 315 23.56 -28.87 -6.98
C LYS A 315 24.40 -27.63 -6.67
N ALA A 316 24.22 -26.55 -7.44
CA ALA A 316 24.88 -25.28 -7.15
C ALA A 316 24.50 -24.77 -5.76
N LYS A 317 25.47 -24.23 -5.02
CA LYS A 317 25.27 -23.69 -3.68
C LYS A 317 24.79 -22.25 -3.76
N VAL A 318 23.71 -21.92 -3.07
CA VAL A 318 23.17 -20.57 -2.91
C VAL A 318 23.11 -20.19 -1.43
N CYS A 319 23.30 -18.92 -1.10
CA CYS A 319 23.39 -18.45 0.27
C CYS A 319 22.05 -18.22 0.93
N THR A 320 21.12 -17.65 0.19
CA THR A 320 19.81 -17.14 0.69
C THR A 320 18.68 -17.62 -0.19
N LEU A 321 17.48 -17.68 0.38
CA LEU A 321 16.22 -17.96 -0.33
C LEU A 321 15.22 -16.85 0.04
N PRO A 322 14.29 -16.48 -0.83
CA PRO A 322 14.10 -16.97 -2.20
C PRO A 322 15.12 -16.41 -3.20
N ILE A 323 15.51 -17.20 -4.18
CA ILE A 323 16.43 -16.79 -5.26
C ILE A 323 16.18 -17.61 -6.52
N GLU A 324 16.42 -17.03 -7.68
CA GLU A 324 16.54 -17.77 -8.92
C GLU A 324 17.97 -18.33 -9.03
N CYS A 325 18.10 -19.64 -9.23
CA CYS A 325 19.41 -20.28 -9.31
C CYS A 325 20.24 -19.68 -10.45
N PRO A 326 21.45 -19.10 -10.18
CA PRO A 326 22.26 -18.48 -11.24
C PRO A 326 22.68 -19.45 -12.34
N SER A 327 22.81 -20.75 -12.02
CA SER A 327 23.27 -21.76 -12.95
C SER A 327 22.16 -22.34 -13.84
N CYS A 328 21.01 -22.70 -13.28
CA CYS A 328 19.95 -23.43 -14.00
C CYS A 328 18.60 -22.69 -14.08
N LYS A 329 18.53 -21.47 -13.59
CA LYS A 329 17.34 -20.60 -13.63
C LYS A 329 16.10 -21.18 -12.92
N LEU A 330 16.27 -22.17 -12.04
CA LEU A 330 15.19 -22.71 -11.23
C LEU A 330 14.90 -21.76 -10.06
N VAL A 331 13.64 -21.40 -9.86
CA VAL A 331 13.21 -20.62 -8.70
C VAL A 331 13.32 -21.48 -7.45
N LEU A 332 14.14 -21.07 -6.51
CA LEU A 332 14.41 -21.76 -5.24
C LEU A 332 13.68 -21.06 -4.09
N ILE A 333 12.82 -21.79 -3.42
CA ILE A 333 12.02 -21.29 -2.30
C ILE A 333 11.96 -22.32 -1.16
N LEU A 334 11.57 -21.88 0.02
CA LEU A 334 11.18 -22.80 1.11
C LEU A 334 9.68 -23.09 1.04
N SER A 335 9.26 -24.25 1.51
CA SER A 335 7.84 -24.61 1.65
C SER A 335 7.07 -23.60 2.53
N THR A 336 7.72 -23.04 3.54
CA THR A 336 7.15 -22.00 4.40
C THR A 336 6.84 -20.71 3.64
N HIS A 337 7.65 -20.35 2.62
CA HIS A 337 7.37 -19.18 1.78
C HIS A 337 6.10 -19.40 0.94
N LEU A 338 5.94 -20.60 0.40
CA LEU A 338 4.74 -20.95 -0.36
C LEU A 338 3.49 -20.96 0.54
N ALA A 339 3.60 -21.52 1.75
CA ALA A 339 2.50 -21.54 2.71
C ALA A 339 2.04 -20.12 3.11
N ARG A 340 2.97 -19.20 3.35
CA ARG A 340 2.64 -17.79 3.64
C ARG A 340 1.94 -17.08 2.49
N SER A 341 2.27 -17.42 1.24
CA SER A 341 1.67 -16.80 0.05
C SER A 341 0.40 -17.50 -0.42
N TYR A 342 0.03 -18.64 0.18
CA TYR A 342 -1.10 -19.46 -0.27
C TYR A 342 -2.43 -18.72 -0.26
N HIS A 343 -2.67 -17.88 0.75
CA HIS A 343 -3.91 -17.12 0.89
C HIS A 343 -4.14 -16.12 -0.26
N HIS A 344 -3.10 -15.67 -0.95
CA HIS A 344 -3.25 -14.81 -2.12
C HIS A 344 -3.84 -15.55 -3.33
N LEU A 345 -3.48 -16.82 -3.51
CA LEU A 345 -4.02 -17.66 -4.59
C LEU A 345 -5.42 -18.19 -4.27
N PHE A 346 -5.64 -18.55 -3.01
CA PHE A 346 -6.88 -19.14 -2.53
C PHE A 346 -7.45 -18.31 -1.38
N PRO A 347 -7.99 -17.12 -1.68
CA PRO A 347 -8.55 -16.26 -0.66
C PRO A 347 -9.72 -16.92 0.04
N LEU A 348 -9.88 -16.66 1.33
CA LEU A 348 -11.01 -17.12 2.11
C LEU A 348 -12.31 -16.56 1.48
N LYS A 349 -13.30 -17.42 1.29
CA LYS A 349 -14.61 -17.01 0.78
C LYS A 349 -15.30 -16.12 1.80
N ASN A 350 -15.98 -15.08 1.33
CA ASN A 350 -16.76 -14.22 2.22
C ASN A 350 -17.80 -15.02 2.98
N TRP A 351 -17.89 -14.75 4.26
CA TRP A 351 -18.94 -15.31 5.09
C TRP A 351 -20.25 -14.54 4.86
N ILE A 352 -21.37 -15.29 4.92
CA ILE A 352 -22.70 -14.77 4.62
C ILE A 352 -23.25 -14.12 5.89
N ASP A 353 -23.68 -12.86 5.80
CA ASP A 353 -24.38 -12.19 6.88
C ASP A 353 -25.78 -12.82 7.07
N LEU A 354 -26.07 -13.30 8.26
CA LEU A 354 -27.36 -13.91 8.59
C LEU A 354 -28.35 -12.85 9.07
N PRO A 355 -29.55 -12.76 8.48
CA PRO A 355 -30.58 -11.85 8.96
C PRO A 355 -31.08 -12.27 10.37
N TRP A 356 -31.61 -11.33 11.13
CA TRP A 356 -32.17 -11.58 12.46
C TRP A 356 -33.26 -12.65 12.47
N SER A 357 -33.98 -12.83 11.37
CA SER A 357 -35.02 -13.83 11.19
C SER A 357 -34.51 -15.26 11.04
N ALA A 358 -33.22 -15.44 10.72
CA ALA A 358 -32.64 -16.77 10.56
C ALA A 358 -32.48 -17.46 11.92
N LYS A 359 -32.96 -18.72 12.01
CA LYS A 359 -32.79 -19.54 13.22
C LYS A 359 -31.30 -19.82 13.41
N PRO A 360 -30.68 -19.42 14.54
CA PRO A 360 -29.29 -19.70 14.80
C PRO A 360 -29.08 -21.20 15.00
N THR A 361 -28.11 -21.78 14.33
CA THR A 361 -27.68 -23.18 14.56
C THR A 361 -26.95 -23.30 15.91
N SER A 362 -26.27 -22.21 16.34
CA SER A 362 -25.62 -22.13 17.65
C SER A 362 -25.97 -20.82 18.34
N SER A 363 -25.99 -20.79 19.67
CA SER A 363 -26.18 -19.58 20.46
C SER A 363 -24.89 -18.80 20.71
N HIS A 364 -23.73 -19.37 20.37
CA HIS A 364 -22.41 -18.85 20.62
C HIS A 364 -21.56 -18.87 19.35
N CYS A 365 -20.60 -17.96 19.25
CA CYS A 365 -19.60 -17.95 18.19
C CYS A 365 -18.75 -19.23 18.25
N PHE A 366 -18.52 -19.88 17.12
CA PHE A 366 -17.74 -21.13 17.07
C PHE A 366 -16.28 -20.92 17.52
N ALA A 367 -15.66 -19.78 17.20
CA ALA A 367 -14.26 -19.50 17.51
C ALA A 367 -14.05 -18.98 18.94
N CYS A 368 -14.68 -17.85 19.32
CA CYS A 368 -14.44 -17.19 20.61
C CYS A 368 -15.42 -17.62 21.70
N GLN A 369 -16.46 -18.42 21.39
CA GLN A 369 -17.48 -18.89 22.32
C GLN A 369 -18.31 -17.77 23.01
N VAL A 370 -18.23 -16.53 22.52
CA VAL A 370 -19.04 -15.41 22.99
C VAL A 370 -20.47 -15.61 22.52
N PRO A 371 -21.49 -15.41 23.40
CA PRO A 371 -22.89 -15.51 23.02
C PRO A 371 -23.25 -14.43 21.99
N PHE A 372 -24.06 -14.78 21.01
CA PHE A 372 -24.57 -13.79 20.05
C PHE A 372 -25.58 -12.85 20.69
N PRO A 373 -25.60 -11.56 20.28
CA PRO A 373 -26.58 -10.61 20.77
C PRO A 373 -28.01 -11.06 20.44
N LYS A 374 -28.94 -10.85 21.35
CA LYS A 374 -30.35 -11.16 21.15
C LYS A 374 -31.08 -9.94 20.60
N ALA A 375 -32.00 -10.16 19.66
CA ALA A 375 -32.79 -9.08 19.06
C ALA A 375 -33.57 -8.22 20.08
N SER A 376 -33.91 -8.79 21.25
CA SER A 376 -34.61 -8.10 22.33
C SER A 376 -33.77 -7.11 23.13
N GLU A 377 -32.45 -7.19 23.00
CA GLU A 377 -31.50 -6.38 23.79
C GLU A 377 -30.99 -5.16 23.02
N MET A 378 -31.36 -5.02 21.73
CA MET A 378 -30.87 -3.96 20.84
C MET A 378 -31.95 -2.95 20.50
N SER A 379 -31.55 -1.70 20.27
CA SER A 379 -32.44 -0.62 19.83
C SER A 379 -32.98 -0.88 18.41
N ASN A 380 -34.17 -0.32 18.10
CA ASN A 380 -34.82 -0.51 16.79
C ASN A 380 -33.95 -0.04 15.61
N GLN A 381 -33.04 0.91 15.80
CA GLN A 381 -32.10 1.38 14.77
C GLN A 381 -30.97 0.36 14.53
N GLU A 382 -30.52 -0.33 15.57
CA GLU A 382 -29.49 -1.36 15.48
C GLU A 382 -30.05 -2.66 14.91
N GLN A 383 -31.33 -2.96 15.10
CA GLN A 383 -32.01 -4.13 14.51
C GLN A 383 -32.19 -4.03 12.99
N MET A 384 -32.21 -2.81 12.42
CA MET A 384 -32.20 -2.61 10.96
C MET A 384 -30.78 -2.80 10.35
N ALA A 385 -29.73 -2.76 11.17
CA ALA A 385 -28.37 -3.09 10.77
C ALA A 385 -28.18 -4.62 10.75
N SER A 386 -27.02 -5.09 10.28
CA SER A 386 -26.61 -6.48 10.27
C SER A 386 -26.80 -7.16 11.64
N SER A 387 -27.15 -8.45 11.65
CA SER A 387 -27.22 -9.26 12.88
C SER A 387 -25.86 -9.48 13.54
N MET A 388 -24.77 -9.03 12.92
CA MET A 388 -23.37 -9.28 13.32
C MET A 388 -23.02 -10.77 13.47
N ARG A 389 -23.78 -11.63 12.81
CA ARG A 389 -23.56 -13.08 12.73
C ARG A 389 -23.27 -13.48 11.31
N PHE A 390 -22.17 -14.17 11.12
CA PHE A 390 -21.66 -14.58 9.83
C PHE A 390 -21.57 -16.09 9.74
N GLU A 391 -22.06 -16.67 8.65
CA GLU A 391 -22.00 -18.10 8.37
C GLU A 391 -20.94 -18.40 7.31
N CYS A 392 -20.03 -19.32 7.60
CA CYS A 392 -19.09 -19.81 6.61
C CYS A 392 -19.82 -20.68 5.56
N PRO A 393 -19.70 -20.39 4.25
CA PRO A 393 -20.39 -21.14 3.20
C PRO A 393 -19.95 -22.62 3.11
N SER A 394 -18.75 -22.95 3.60
CA SER A 394 -18.18 -24.30 3.51
C SER A 394 -18.56 -25.17 4.73
N CYS A 395 -18.24 -24.74 5.95
CA CYS A 395 -18.46 -25.53 7.16
C CYS A 395 -19.81 -25.24 7.87
N LYS A 396 -20.56 -24.23 7.45
CA LYS A 396 -21.83 -23.79 8.03
C LYS A 396 -21.78 -23.41 9.51
N GLN A 397 -20.59 -23.10 10.02
CA GLN A 397 -20.44 -22.64 11.39
C GLN A 397 -20.65 -21.11 11.47
N HIS A 398 -21.13 -20.65 12.63
CA HIS A 398 -21.46 -19.25 12.87
C HIS A 398 -20.36 -18.54 13.64
N PHE A 399 -20.04 -17.33 13.22
CA PHE A 399 -18.98 -16.49 13.79
C PHE A 399 -19.50 -15.09 14.10
N CYS A 400 -18.90 -14.45 15.10
CA CYS A 400 -19.13 -13.03 15.39
C CYS A 400 -18.28 -12.14 14.47
N ILE A 401 -18.60 -10.84 14.41
CA ILE A 401 -17.90 -9.88 13.56
C ILE A 401 -16.39 -9.78 13.88
N ASP A 402 -16.01 -9.89 15.16
CA ASP A 402 -14.59 -9.82 15.55
C ASP A 402 -13.82 -11.03 15.03
N CYS A 403 -14.41 -12.22 15.08
CA CYS A 403 -13.81 -13.43 14.51
C CYS A 403 -13.83 -13.41 12.97
N ASP A 404 -14.81 -12.78 12.33
CA ASP A 404 -14.84 -12.57 10.89
C ASP A 404 -13.68 -11.68 10.45
N ILE A 405 -13.49 -10.54 11.11
CA ILE A 405 -12.37 -9.62 10.85
C ILE A 405 -11.05 -10.34 11.03
N PHE A 406 -10.87 -11.04 12.15
CA PHE A 406 -9.63 -11.75 12.44
C PHE A 406 -9.33 -12.86 11.43
N ALA A 407 -10.35 -13.65 11.04
CA ALA A 407 -10.20 -14.72 10.06
C ALA A 407 -9.84 -14.20 8.66
N HIS A 408 -10.43 -13.07 8.23
CA HIS A 408 -10.20 -12.53 6.88
C HIS A 408 -8.97 -11.60 6.77
N GLU A 409 -8.60 -10.90 7.84
CA GLU A 409 -7.51 -9.90 7.79
C GLU A 409 -6.18 -10.43 8.32
N GLN A 410 -6.19 -11.38 9.25
CA GLN A 410 -4.97 -11.87 9.89
C GLN A 410 -4.70 -13.35 9.65
N LEU A 411 -5.70 -14.21 9.86
CA LEU A 411 -5.50 -15.65 9.78
C LEU A 411 -5.60 -16.19 8.34
N HIS A 412 -6.48 -15.61 7.53
CA HIS A 412 -6.82 -16.02 6.16
C HIS A 412 -7.38 -17.45 6.04
N GLU A 413 -7.85 -18.03 7.12
CA GLU A 413 -8.40 -19.38 7.19
C GLU A 413 -9.64 -19.43 8.09
N CYS A 414 -10.55 -20.38 7.82
CA CYS A 414 -11.74 -20.57 8.62
C CYS A 414 -11.51 -21.59 9.72
N PHE A 415 -11.76 -21.21 10.97
CA PHE A 415 -11.62 -22.09 12.15
C PHE A 415 -12.45 -23.38 12.01
N GLY A 416 -13.71 -23.26 11.54
CA GLY A 416 -14.60 -24.39 11.40
C GLY A 416 -14.17 -25.37 10.30
N CYS A 417 -13.65 -24.84 9.18
CA CYS A 417 -13.14 -25.68 8.10
C CYS A 417 -11.89 -26.45 8.52
N GLN A 418 -11.00 -25.85 9.28
CA GLN A 418 -9.81 -26.52 9.81
C GLN A 418 -10.15 -27.63 10.79
N CYS A 419 -11.12 -27.40 11.70
CA CYS A 419 -11.55 -28.42 12.64
C CYS A 419 -12.29 -29.59 11.97
N SER A 420 -12.96 -29.33 10.84
CA SER A 420 -13.71 -30.36 10.10
C SER A 420 -12.84 -31.24 9.21
N GLY A 421 -11.56 -30.88 9.02
CA GLY A 421 -10.62 -31.67 8.22
C GLY A 421 -10.92 -31.68 6.72
N ASN A 422 -11.64 -30.67 6.23
CA ASN A 422 -11.99 -30.50 4.81
C ASN A 422 -11.10 -29.42 4.16
#